data_b5721f67682675d81a6a761e8a9f0e5e
#
_entry.id   b5721f67682675d81a6a761e8a9f0e5e
#
_cell.length_a   1.000
_cell.length_b   1.000
_cell.length_c   1.000
_cell.angle_alpha   90.00
_cell.angle_beta   90.00
_cell.angle_gamma   90.00
#
_symmetry.space_group_name_H-M   'P 1'
#
loop_
_entity.id
_entity.type
_entity.pdbx_description
1 polymer ?
#
loop_
_entity_poly.entity_id
_entity_poly.type
_entity_poly.pdbx_seq_one_letter_code
_entity_poly.pdbx_strand_id
1 'polypeptide(L)'
;MERGTNLIREQNLKTVRRLMNRRVRATKAGLSRESGLSVVALQSLLQAMEERGEIRREGMFQPDHGRPAAVYRYEERAQMVLSICMYEKQGEDTAVFSACDLLGNVVETREIPLVEPEADSFDGEIASFLEAYPSIAAVDGRLVTSDYERLTGADICGHVQRNFGRQAFVQNDVNAAIAGYCARRQTPEDQVAVGIYVPKKYGPGMGVWIHGRLWCGRDGMVGEGE
;
A
#
# COMPACT_ATOMS: atom_id res chain seq x y z
N MET A 1 -11.07 29.76 0.10
CA MET A 1 -11.00 29.22 -1.28
C MET A 1 -9.80 28.28 -1.50
N GLU A 2 -8.61 28.56 -0.98
CA GLU A 2 -7.40 27.71 -1.17
C GLU A 2 -7.52 26.26 -0.69
N ARG A 3 -8.19 26.01 0.45
CA ARG A 3 -8.34 24.63 0.98
C ARG A 3 -9.14 23.70 0.05
N GLY A 4 -10.17 24.21 -0.64
CA GLY A 4 -10.97 23.41 -1.58
C GLY A 4 -10.20 23.04 -2.85
N THR A 5 -9.39 23.96 -3.37
CA THR A 5 -8.58 23.76 -4.59
C THR A 5 -7.46 22.73 -4.34
N ASN A 6 -6.84 22.76 -3.15
CA ASN A 6 -5.83 21.77 -2.76
C ASN A 6 -6.43 20.36 -2.62
N LEU A 7 -7.61 20.22 -2.02
CA LEU A 7 -8.28 18.93 -1.87
C LEU A 7 -8.62 18.30 -3.22
N ILE A 8 -9.15 19.07 -4.15
CA ILE A 8 -9.45 18.61 -5.52
C ILE A 8 -8.17 18.21 -6.25
N ARG A 9 -7.09 18.99 -6.12
CA ARG A 9 -5.79 18.67 -6.72
C ARG A 9 -5.22 17.35 -6.17
N GLU A 10 -5.32 17.12 -4.87
CA GLU A 10 -4.88 15.88 -4.26
C GLU A 10 -5.70 14.67 -4.71
N GLN A 11 -7.03 14.82 -4.81
CA GLN A 11 -7.88 13.76 -5.34
C GLN A 11 -7.55 13.42 -6.79
N ASN A 12 -7.33 14.43 -7.62
CA ASN A 12 -6.91 14.24 -9.00
C ASN A 12 -5.54 13.56 -9.09
N LEU A 13 -4.60 13.93 -8.24
CA LEU A 13 -3.29 13.30 -8.17
C LEU A 13 -3.40 11.83 -7.76
N LYS A 14 -4.22 11.49 -6.77
CA LYS A 14 -4.50 10.09 -6.38
C LYS A 14 -5.10 9.30 -7.54
N THR A 15 -6.01 9.89 -8.31
CA THR A 15 -6.61 9.26 -9.49
C THR A 15 -5.55 8.97 -10.56
N VAL A 16 -4.70 9.96 -10.88
CA VAL A 16 -3.64 9.78 -11.88
C VAL A 16 -2.61 8.75 -11.42
N ARG A 17 -2.19 8.76 -10.14
CA ARG A 17 -1.30 7.73 -9.57
C ARG A 17 -1.88 6.33 -9.72
N ARG A 18 -3.17 6.15 -9.40
CA ARG A 18 -3.85 4.84 -9.54
C ARG A 18 -3.87 4.37 -10.99
N LEU A 19 -4.13 5.26 -11.94
CA LEU A 19 -4.09 4.92 -13.36
C LEU A 19 -2.68 4.59 -13.84
N MET A 20 -1.66 5.35 -13.42
CA MET A 20 -0.26 5.07 -13.75
C MET A 20 0.21 3.75 -13.15
N ASN A 21 -0.16 3.46 -11.90
CA ASN A 21 0.13 2.19 -11.24
C ASN A 21 -0.47 0.99 -12.02
N ARG A 22 -1.74 1.09 -12.45
CA ARG A 22 -2.41 0.03 -13.23
C ARG A 22 -1.82 -0.16 -14.63
N ARG A 23 -1.39 0.91 -15.27
CA ARG A 23 -0.96 0.91 -16.67
C ARG A 23 0.54 0.75 -16.82
N VAL A 24 1.30 1.15 -15.82
CA VAL A 24 2.77 1.27 -15.80
C VAL A 24 3.27 2.29 -16.85
N ARG A 25 2.64 2.33 -18.03
CA ARG A 25 2.93 3.26 -19.13
C ARG A 25 1.64 3.90 -19.63
N ALA A 26 1.68 5.21 -19.85
CA ALA A 26 0.54 5.94 -20.41
C ALA A 26 0.96 7.19 -21.17
N THR A 27 0.12 7.62 -22.11
CA THR A 27 0.19 8.94 -22.73
C THR A 27 -0.77 9.89 -21.99
N LYS A 28 -0.52 11.21 -22.10
CA LYS A 28 -1.41 12.23 -21.53
C LYS A 28 -2.85 12.10 -22.05
N ALA A 29 -3.01 11.81 -23.37
CA ALA A 29 -4.32 11.59 -23.96
C ALA A 29 -5.03 10.34 -23.42
N GLY A 30 -4.29 9.26 -23.16
CA GLY A 30 -4.82 8.05 -22.53
C GLY A 30 -5.31 8.32 -21.12
N LEU A 31 -4.49 9.01 -20.31
CA LEU A 31 -4.86 9.39 -18.95
C LEU A 31 -6.06 10.34 -18.91
N SER A 32 -6.14 11.31 -19.85
CA SER A 32 -7.29 12.22 -19.96
C SER A 32 -8.59 11.47 -20.20
N ARG A 33 -8.57 10.52 -21.11
CA ARG A 33 -9.75 9.69 -21.45
C ARG A 33 -10.22 8.84 -20.28
N GLU A 34 -9.30 8.28 -19.50
CA GLU A 34 -9.64 7.39 -18.39
C GLU A 34 -9.99 8.14 -17.10
N SER A 35 -9.32 9.26 -16.83
CA SER A 35 -9.55 10.05 -15.62
C SER A 35 -10.70 11.07 -15.75
N GLY A 36 -11.10 11.40 -16.98
CA GLY A 36 -12.00 12.53 -17.24
C GLY A 36 -11.35 13.91 -17.03
N LEU A 37 -10.06 13.97 -16.69
CA LEU A 37 -9.36 15.23 -16.46
C LEU A 37 -8.96 15.90 -17.79
N SER A 38 -8.99 17.22 -17.82
CA SER A 38 -8.49 17.97 -18.98
C SER A 38 -6.99 17.78 -19.16
N VAL A 39 -6.52 17.87 -20.41
CA VAL A 39 -5.10 17.79 -20.76
C VAL A 39 -4.26 18.85 -20.02
N VAL A 40 -4.84 20.03 -19.75
CA VAL A 40 -4.19 21.10 -19.00
C VAL A 40 -4.01 20.71 -17.53
N ALA A 41 -5.05 20.17 -16.90
CA ALA A 41 -4.96 19.68 -15.52
C ALA A 41 -3.93 18.57 -15.38
N LEU A 42 -3.93 17.61 -16.33
CA LEU A 42 -2.95 16.52 -16.37
C LEU A 42 -1.51 17.01 -16.56
N GLN A 43 -1.30 18.10 -17.34
CA GLN A 43 0.04 18.64 -17.54
C GLN A 43 0.70 19.00 -16.21
N SER A 44 0.01 19.74 -15.35
CA SER A 44 0.54 20.16 -14.04
C SER A 44 0.70 19.00 -13.06
N LEU A 45 -0.18 18.00 -13.11
CA LEU A 45 -0.10 16.81 -12.26
C LEU A 45 1.08 15.91 -12.66
N LEU A 46 1.23 15.63 -13.96
CA LEU A 46 2.34 14.83 -14.47
C LEU A 46 3.68 15.52 -14.25
N GLN A 47 3.75 16.84 -14.40
CA GLN A 47 4.96 17.60 -14.07
C GLN A 47 5.32 17.43 -12.59
N ALA A 48 4.36 17.58 -11.68
CA ALA A 48 4.61 17.40 -10.24
C ALA A 48 5.01 15.96 -9.90
N MET A 49 4.50 14.96 -10.61
CA MET A 49 4.92 13.55 -10.44
C MET A 49 6.34 13.31 -10.99
N GLU A 50 6.69 13.93 -12.12
CA GLU A 50 8.02 13.86 -12.73
C GLU A 50 9.08 14.50 -11.82
N GLU A 51 8.78 15.69 -11.25
CA GLU A 51 9.63 16.40 -10.28
C GLU A 51 9.87 15.59 -8.99
N ARG A 52 8.93 14.74 -8.60
CA ARG A 52 9.04 13.83 -7.44
C ARG A 52 9.67 12.48 -7.79
N GLY A 53 10.03 12.24 -9.04
CA GLY A 53 10.55 10.97 -9.51
C GLY A 53 9.53 9.83 -9.53
N GLU A 54 8.23 10.12 -9.41
CA GLU A 54 7.16 9.12 -9.44
C GLU A 54 6.94 8.55 -10.85
N ILE A 55 7.26 9.35 -11.87
CA ILE A 55 7.19 8.98 -13.29
C ILE A 55 8.40 9.55 -14.02
N ARG A 56 8.71 8.96 -15.18
CA ARG A 56 9.66 9.53 -16.13
C ARG A 56 9.11 9.49 -17.55
N ARG A 57 9.66 10.30 -18.44
CA ARG A 57 9.41 10.18 -19.89
C ARG A 57 10.26 9.05 -20.45
N GLU A 58 9.60 8.09 -21.11
CA GLU A 58 10.29 6.91 -21.66
C GLU A 58 10.48 6.99 -23.20
N GLY A 59 9.79 7.90 -23.88
CA GLY A 59 9.85 8.06 -25.32
C GLY A 59 8.61 8.70 -25.89
N MET A 60 8.39 8.48 -27.18
CA MET A 60 7.24 9.00 -27.93
C MET A 60 6.42 7.86 -28.50
N PHE A 61 5.12 7.90 -28.29
CA PHE A 61 4.18 7.06 -29.01
C PHE A 61 3.83 7.74 -30.33
N GLN A 62 4.02 7.00 -31.44
CA GLN A 62 3.65 7.44 -32.77
C GLN A 62 2.34 6.74 -33.16
N PRO A 63 1.19 7.44 -33.15
CA PRO A 63 -0.06 6.85 -33.62
C PRO A 63 -0.06 6.75 -35.17
N ASP A 64 -0.85 5.83 -35.70
CA ASP A 64 -1.03 5.69 -37.18
C ASP A 64 -1.55 7.00 -37.79
N HIS A 65 -2.38 7.73 -37.05
CA HIS A 65 -2.89 9.06 -37.40
C HIS A 65 -2.78 10.00 -36.20
N GLY A 66 -2.15 11.16 -36.39
CA GLY A 66 -2.03 12.19 -35.37
C GLY A 66 -0.61 12.57 -35.00
N ARG A 67 -0.48 13.46 -34.01
CA ARG A 67 0.82 13.99 -33.56
C ARG A 67 1.45 13.01 -32.56
N PRO A 68 2.78 12.81 -32.61
CA PRO A 68 3.51 12.05 -31.60
C PRO A 68 3.20 12.54 -30.20
N ALA A 69 3.04 11.61 -29.26
CA ALA A 69 2.72 11.89 -27.86
C ALA A 69 3.77 11.31 -26.93
N ALA A 70 4.20 12.09 -25.93
CA ALA A 70 5.11 11.59 -24.90
C ALA A 70 4.48 10.44 -24.11
N VAL A 71 5.25 9.39 -23.91
CA VAL A 71 4.92 8.26 -23.04
C VAL A 71 5.56 8.50 -21.69
N TYR A 72 4.76 8.42 -20.65
CA TYR A 72 5.20 8.45 -19.26
C TYR A 72 5.22 7.02 -18.73
N ARG A 73 6.30 6.67 -18.02
CA ARG A 73 6.43 5.42 -17.29
C ARG A 73 6.35 5.70 -15.80
N TYR A 74 5.62 4.85 -15.08
CA TYR A 74 5.59 4.84 -13.62
C TYR A 74 6.89 4.26 -13.06
N GLU A 75 7.47 4.94 -12.08
CA GLU A 75 8.68 4.50 -11.39
C GLU A 75 8.26 3.73 -10.13
N GLU A 76 8.12 2.44 -10.27
CA GLU A 76 7.60 1.54 -9.24
C GLU A 76 8.44 1.53 -7.95
N ARG A 77 9.73 1.90 -8.06
CA ARG A 77 10.68 1.96 -6.93
C ARG A 77 10.97 3.36 -6.42
N ALA A 78 10.27 4.39 -6.95
CA ALA A 78 10.41 5.76 -6.44
C ALA A 78 10.05 5.87 -4.95
N GLN A 79 9.13 5.04 -4.52
CA GLN A 79 8.82 4.77 -3.12
C GLN A 79 8.63 3.26 -2.95
N MET A 80 8.99 2.75 -1.76
CA MET A 80 8.81 1.36 -1.40
C MET A 80 8.08 1.24 -0.07
N VAL A 81 7.54 0.09 0.20
CA VAL A 81 6.84 -0.23 1.44
C VAL A 81 7.54 -1.42 2.10
N LEU A 82 7.84 -1.31 3.38
CA LEU A 82 8.19 -2.46 4.20
C LEU A 82 6.90 -3.02 4.82
N SER A 83 6.53 -4.22 4.41
CA SER A 83 5.44 -4.99 5.02
C SER A 83 6.01 -5.90 6.08
N ILE A 84 5.40 -5.90 7.27
CA ILE A 84 5.73 -6.81 8.36
C ILE A 84 4.44 -7.59 8.66
N CYS A 85 4.47 -8.89 8.46
CA CYS A 85 3.36 -9.79 8.71
C CYS A 85 3.75 -10.83 9.75
N MET A 86 2.93 -10.99 10.77
CA MET A 86 3.13 -12.03 11.79
C MET A 86 2.12 -13.15 11.56
N TYR A 87 2.57 -14.39 11.59
CA TYR A 87 1.71 -15.55 11.45
C TYR A 87 2.32 -16.81 12.10
N GLU A 88 1.46 -17.80 12.37
CA GLU A 88 1.90 -19.11 12.82
C GLU A 88 2.43 -19.95 11.65
N LYS A 89 3.64 -20.47 11.77
CA LYS A 89 4.26 -21.40 10.84
C LYS A 89 4.68 -22.67 11.58
N GLN A 90 3.99 -23.78 11.32
CA GLN A 90 4.28 -25.09 11.94
C GLN A 90 4.23 -25.11 13.48
N GLY A 91 3.40 -24.27 14.09
CA GLY A 91 3.25 -24.15 15.54
C GLY A 91 4.13 -23.07 16.17
N GLU A 92 5.00 -22.43 15.41
CA GLU A 92 5.86 -21.33 15.86
C GLU A 92 5.42 -20.00 15.26
N ASP A 93 5.43 -18.97 16.06
CA ASP A 93 5.15 -17.61 15.60
C ASP A 93 6.32 -17.05 14.82
N THR A 94 6.05 -16.48 13.67
CA THR A 94 7.06 -15.98 12.73
C THR A 94 6.68 -14.60 12.23
N ALA A 95 7.64 -13.66 12.17
CA ALA A 95 7.49 -12.42 11.45
C ALA A 95 8.14 -12.50 10.07
N VAL A 96 7.44 -12.03 9.06
CA VAL A 96 7.93 -11.90 7.69
C VAL A 96 8.03 -10.43 7.32
N PHE A 97 9.23 -10.01 7.02
CA PHE A 97 9.56 -8.68 6.53
C PHE A 97 9.67 -8.74 5.01
N SER A 98 8.95 -7.91 4.31
CA SER A 98 8.99 -7.87 2.83
C SER A 98 9.12 -6.44 2.34
N ALA A 99 10.22 -6.13 1.63
CA ALA A 99 10.34 -4.89 0.89
C ALA A 99 9.59 -5.02 -0.43
N CYS A 100 8.58 -4.17 -0.62
CA CYS A 100 7.70 -4.19 -1.78
C CYS A 100 7.79 -2.87 -2.55
N ASP A 101 7.77 -2.94 -3.89
CA ASP A 101 7.59 -1.77 -4.74
C ASP A 101 6.11 -1.32 -4.77
N LEU A 102 5.83 -0.18 -5.41
CA LEU A 102 4.47 0.37 -5.51
C LEU A 102 3.53 -0.44 -6.42
N LEU A 103 4.01 -1.44 -7.14
CA LEU A 103 3.19 -2.40 -7.88
C LEU A 103 2.88 -3.66 -7.06
N GLY A 104 3.42 -3.75 -5.83
CA GLY A 104 3.27 -4.90 -4.96
C GLY A 104 4.20 -6.07 -5.32
N ASN A 105 5.25 -5.85 -6.10
CA ASN A 105 6.27 -6.86 -6.31
C ASN A 105 7.20 -6.90 -5.09
N VAL A 106 7.41 -8.10 -4.57
CA VAL A 106 8.34 -8.34 -3.48
C VAL A 106 9.77 -8.33 -4.03
N VAL A 107 10.61 -7.48 -3.45
CA VAL A 107 12.02 -7.33 -3.84
C VAL A 107 12.92 -8.16 -2.93
N GLU A 108 12.64 -8.16 -1.63
CA GLU A 108 13.35 -8.95 -0.63
C GLU A 108 12.39 -9.40 0.45
N THR A 109 12.63 -10.61 0.99
CA THR A 109 11.87 -11.14 2.12
C THR A 109 12.85 -11.76 3.14
N ARG A 110 12.59 -11.51 4.43
CA ARG A 110 13.27 -12.16 5.57
C ARG A 110 12.23 -12.68 6.54
N GLU A 111 12.50 -13.86 7.11
CA GLU A 111 11.67 -14.46 8.15
C GLU A 111 12.47 -14.54 9.44
N ILE A 112 11.86 -14.15 10.55
CA ILE A 112 12.43 -14.32 11.88
C ILE A 112 11.43 -15.01 12.82
N PRO A 113 11.88 -15.94 13.68
CA PRO A 113 11.02 -16.51 14.71
C PRO A 113 10.67 -15.45 15.74
N LEU A 114 9.46 -15.51 16.27
CA LEU A 114 8.97 -14.60 17.31
C LEU A 114 8.82 -15.34 18.64
N VAL A 115 9.36 -14.75 19.69
CA VAL A 115 9.16 -15.20 21.08
C VAL A 115 8.70 -13.99 21.89
N GLU A 116 7.45 -13.99 22.31
CA GLU A 116 6.85 -12.89 23.09
C GLU A 116 7.21 -11.49 22.55
N PRO A 117 6.83 -11.14 21.31
CA PRO A 117 7.30 -9.93 20.65
C PRO A 117 6.77 -8.66 21.35
N GLU A 118 7.65 -7.66 21.43
CA GLU A 118 7.38 -6.29 21.86
C GLU A 118 7.58 -5.33 20.68
N ALA A 119 7.24 -4.06 20.86
CA ALA A 119 7.30 -3.07 19.78
C ALA A 119 8.72 -2.90 19.19
N ASP A 120 9.76 -3.04 20.01
CA ASP A 120 11.17 -2.91 19.64
C ASP A 120 11.79 -4.21 19.09
N SER A 121 11.09 -5.35 19.20
CA SER A 121 11.55 -6.64 18.67
C SER A 121 11.83 -6.62 17.17
N PHE A 122 11.27 -5.65 16.46
CA PHE A 122 11.39 -5.49 15.01
C PHE A 122 12.44 -4.46 14.57
N ASP A 123 13.00 -3.68 15.50
CA ASP A 123 13.84 -2.51 15.21
C ASP A 123 15.09 -2.85 14.40
N GLY A 124 15.75 -3.97 14.72
CA GLY A 124 16.95 -4.41 14.03
C GLY A 124 16.69 -4.71 12.53
N GLU A 125 15.60 -5.41 12.23
CA GLU A 125 15.22 -5.74 10.87
C GLU A 125 14.70 -4.49 10.13
N ILE A 126 13.91 -3.65 10.78
CA ILE A 126 13.45 -2.38 10.20
C ILE A 126 14.65 -1.52 9.81
N ALA A 127 15.62 -1.33 10.71
CA ALA A 127 16.83 -0.55 10.43
C ALA A 127 17.61 -1.11 9.23
N SER A 128 17.81 -2.43 9.18
CA SER A 128 18.50 -3.11 8.09
C SER A 128 17.80 -2.93 6.73
N PHE A 129 16.46 -3.02 6.69
CA PHE A 129 15.69 -2.78 5.47
C PHE A 129 15.72 -1.30 5.04
N LEU A 130 15.66 -0.35 5.98
CA LEU A 130 15.75 1.08 5.67
C LEU A 130 17.13 1.48 5.16
N GLU A 131 18.19 0.83 5.62
CA GLU A 131 19.55 1.01 5.09
C GLU A 131 19.65 0.47 3.65
N ALA A 132 19.15 -0.74 3.41
CA ALA A 132 19.16 -1.37 2.09
C ALA A 132 18.25 -0.67 1.08
N TYR A 133 17.11 -0.13 1.54
CA TYR A 133 16.08 0.50 0.72
C TYR A 133 15.66 1.88 1.28
N PRO A 134 16.47 2.94 1.08
CA PRO A 134 16.17 4.27 1.64
C PRO A 134 14.86 4.89 1.16
N SER A 135 14.31 4.41 0.03
CA SER A 135 13.03 4.85 -0.53
C SER A 135 11.79 4.25 0.19
N ILE A 136 11.98 3.39 1.20
CA ILE A 136 10.86 2.89 2.00
C ILE A 136 10.21 4.07 2.73
N ALA A 137 8.93 4.30 2.38
CA ALA A 137 8.05 5.27 3.01
C ALA A 137 6.90 4.49 3.64
N ALA A 138 6.78 4.51 4.97
CA ALA A 138 5.77 3.74 5.69
C ALA A 138 4.54 4.57 6.09
N VAL A 139 3.49 4.00 6.63
CA VAL A 139 2.19 4.67 6.79
C VAL A 139 1.35 4.19 7.98
N ASP A 140 0.50 4.97 8.52
CA ASP A 140 -0.15 5.20 9.79
C ASP A 140 -1.27 4.22 10.31
N GLY A 141 -1.30 3.86 11.61
CA GLY A 141 -2.35 3.07 12.27
C GLY A 141 -2.11 2.79 13.77
N ARG A 142 -3.10 2.23 14.47
CA ARG A 142 -3.05 1.88 15.89
C ARG A 142 -3.50 0.43 16.11
N LEU A 143 -2.73 -0.33 16.86
CA LEU A 143 -3.09 -1.66 17.31
C LEU A 143 -3.95 -1.56 18.59
N VAL A 144 -5.18 -2.08 18.54
CA VAL A 144 -6.10 -2.05 19.68
C VAL A 144 -6.02 -3.36 20.47
N THR A 145 -6.02 -4.49 19.75
CA THR A 145 -5.95 -5.84 20.32
C THR A 145 -4.99 -6.68 19.47
N SER A 146 -4.27 -7.60 20.10
CA SER A 146 -3.34 -8.51 19.44
C SER A 146 -3.38 -9.87 20.14
N ASP A 147 -3.18 -10.95 19.37
CA ASP A 147 -2.92 -12.29 19.92
C ASP A 147 -1.60 -12.34 20.69
N TYR A 148 -0.76 -11.35 20.53
CA TYR A 148 0.49 -11.17 21.28
C TYR A 148 0.25 -10.18 22.42
N GLU A 149 0.19 -10.68 23.66
CA GLU A 149 -0.20 -9.93 24.85
C GLU A 149 0.60 -8.62 25.02
N ARG A 150 1.92 -8.66 24.79
CA ARG A 150 2.82 -7.51 24.94
C ARG A 150 2.66 -6.45 23.82
N LEU A 151 2.02 -6.78 22.72
CA LEU A 151 1.69 -5.82 21.65
C LEU A 151 0.31 -5.19 21.83
N THR A 152 -0.54 -5.74 22.71
CA THR A 152 -1.87 -5.20 22.97
C THR A 152 -1.78 -3.77 23.51
N GLY A 153 -2.42 -2.83 22.80
CA GLY A 153 -2.38 -1.40 23.14
C GLY A 153 -1.08 -0.69 22.82
N ALA A 154 -0.06 -1.38 22.28
CA ALA A 154 1.20 -0.77 21.89
C ALA A 154 1.01 0.23 20.73
N ASP A 155 1.64 1.41 20.85
CA ASP A 155 1.69 2.42 19.79
C ASP A 155 2.83 2.10 18.80
N ILE A 156 2.62 1.04 17.99
CA ILE A 156 3.60 0.59 16.98
C ILE A 156 3.91 1.70 15.97
N CYS A 157 2.90 2.44 15.56
CA CYS A 157 3.08 3.50 14.57
C CYS A 157 3.87 4.67 15.10
N GLY A 158 3.56 5.10 16.34
CA GLY A 158 4.35 6.13 17.01
C GLY A 158 5.78 5.65 17.31
N HIS A 159 5.98 4.36 17.64
CA HIS A 159 7.30 3.77 17.81
C HIS A 159 8.13 3.87 16.52
N VAL A 160 7.60 3.42 15.39
CA VAL A 160 8.28 3.50 14.09
C VAL A 160 8.53 4.96 13.69
N GLN A 161 7.58 5.86 13.91
CA GLN A 161 7.75 7.28 13.61
C GLN A 161 8.86 7.92 14.45
N ARG A 162 8.92 7.62 15.75
CA ARG A 162 9.94 8.19 16.66
C ARG A 162 11.34 7.67 16.38
N ASN A 163 11.46 6.36 16.13
CA ASN A 163 12.77 5.71 16.02
C ASN A 163 13.36 5.78 14.61
N PHE A 164 12.50 5.79 13.58
CA PHE A 164 12.95 5.68 12.18
C PHE A 164 12.51 6.86 11.30
N GLY A 165 11.68 7.78 11.82
CA GLY A 165 11.15 8.91 11.03
C GLY A 165 10.27 8.45 9.86
N ARG A 166 9.70 7.26 9.93
CA ARG A 166 8.81 6.69 8.91
C ARG A 166 7.39 6.60 9.45
N GLN A 167 6.42 6.84 8.58
CA GLN A 167 5.03 6.56 8.91
C GLN A 167 4.82 5.03 8.94
N ALA A 168 3.89 4.49 9.73
CA ALA A 168 3.56 3.08 9.76
C ALA A 168 2.04 2.84 9.83
N PHE A 169 1.51 1.85 9.08
CA PHE A 169 0.13 1.36 9.22
C PHE A 169 0.13 0.04 9.97
N VAL A 170 -0.86 -0.13 10.82
CA VAL A 170 -1.23 -1.45 11.31
C VAL A 170 -2.58 -1.82 10.73
N GLN A 171 -2.70 -3.02 10.23
CA GLN A 171 -3.91 -3.58 9.67
C GLN A 171 -4.04 -5.02 10.17
N ASN A 172 -5.27 -5.47 10.43
CA ASN A 172 -5.53 -6.87 10.66
C ASN A 172 -5.04 -7.70 9.45
N ASP A 173 -4.42 -8.84 9.69
CA ASP A 173 -3.78 -9.68 8.67
C ASP A 173 -4.75 -10.15 7.59
N VAL A 174 -5.95 -10.62 7.96
CA VAL A 174 -6.97 -11.07 7.01
C VAL A 174 -7.51 -9.90 6.20
N ASN A 175 -7.69 -8.75 6.83
CA ASN A 175 -8.07 -7.51 6.16
C ASN A 175 -7.02 -7.06 5.14
N ALA A 176 -5.74 -7.10 5.51
CA ALA A 176 -4.64 -6.80 4.60
C ALA A 176 -4.58 -7.81 3.44
N ALA A 177 -4.73 -9.11 3.71
CA ALA A 177 -4.71 -10.17 2.72
C ALA A 177 -5.83 -10.02 1.68
N ILE A 178 -7.09 -9.81 2.12
CA ILE A 178 -8.22 -9.64 1.18
C ILE A 178 -8.10 -8.34 0.37
N ALA A 179 -7.61 -7.25 0.97
CA ALA A 179 -7.39 -6.01 0.26
C ALA A 179 -6.30 -6.18 -0.83
N GLY A 180 -5.19 -6.82 -0.49
CA GLY A 180 -4.12 -7.14 -1.45
C GLY A 180 -4.58 -8.05 -2.58
N TYR A 181 -5.35 -9.09 -2.26
CA TYR A 181 -5.95 -10.00 -3.24
C TYR A 181 -6.86 -9.24 -4.22
N CYS A 182 -7.79 -8.43 -3.71
CA CYS A 182 -8.72 -7.66 -4.53
C CYS A 182 -8.02 -6.60 -5.38
N ALA A 183 -7.02 -5.91 -4.83
CA ALA A 183 -6.21 -4.95 -5.56
C ALA A 183 -5.45 -5.60 -6.72
N ARG A 184 -4.80 -6.75 -6.48
CA ARG A 184 -4.05 -7.50 -7.51
C ARG A 184 -4.95 -8.05 -8.60
N ARG A 185 -6.14 -8.52 -8.25
CA ARG A 185 -7.16 -9.02 -9.21
C ARG A 185 -7.95 -7.92 -9.89
N GLN A 186 -7.81 -6.67 -9.46
CA GLN A 186 -8.63 -5.56 -9.92
C GLN A 186 -10.13 -5.89 -9.79
N THR A 187 -10.52 -6.44 -8.63
CA THR A 187 -11.90 -6.86 -8.34
C THR A 187 -12.88 -5.72 -8.63
N PRO A 188 -13.90 -5.94 -9.47
CA PRO A 188 -14.90 -4.93 -9.81
C PRO A 188 -15.62 -4.38 -8.58
N GLU A 189 -16.09 -3.13 -8.64
CA GLU A 189 -16.76 -2.47 -7.52
C GLU A 189 -18.13 -3.08 -7.17
N ASP A 190 -18.76 -3.77 -8.10
CA ASP A 190 -20.04 -4.49 -7.91
C ASP A 190 -19.87 -5.90 -7.31
N GLN A 191 -18.63 -6.35 -7.13
CA GLN A 191 -18.33 -7.64 -6.52
C GLN A 191 -18.03 -7.53 -5.03
N VAL A 192 -18.43 -8.56 -4.30
CA VAL A 192 -18.07 -8.78 -2.90
C VAL A 192 -17.05 -9.92 -2.83
N ALA A 193 -15.98 -9.73 -2.08
CA ALA A 193 -15.04 -10.79 -1.77
C ALA A 193 -14.92 -10.94 -0.24
N VAL A 194 -14.87 -12.18 0.23
CA VAL A 194 -14.68 -12.52 1.65
C VAL A 194 -13.46 -13.41 1.76
N GLY A 195 -12.50 -12.99 2.59
CA GLY A 195 -11.37 -13.80 3.00
C GLY A 195 -11.61 -14.39 4.36
N ILE A 196 -11.33 -15.68 4.55
CA ILE A 196 -11.41 -16.37 5.83
C ILE A 196 -10.06 -17.02 6.09
N TYR A 197 -9.49 -16.77 7.26
CA TYR A 197 -8.26 -17.38 7.73
C TYR A 197 -8.56 -18.19 8.99
N VAL A 198 -8.12 -19.44 9.03
CA VAL A 198 -8.33 -20.34 10.16
C VAL A 198 -6.94 -20.88 10.58
N PRO A 199 -6.25 -20.18 11.48
CA PRO A 199 -4.98 -20.64 12.04
C PRO A 199 -5.21 -21.82 13.00
N LYS A 200 -4.12 -22.53 13.36
CA LYS A 200 -4.19 -23.63 14.32
C LYS A 200 -4.22 -23.15 15.78
N LYS A 201 -3.50 -22.06 16.04
CA LYS A 201 -3.23 -21.56 17.41
C LYS A 201 -4.21 -20.46 17.83
N TYR A 202 -4.69 -19.68 16.91
CA TYR A 202 -5.53 -18.49 17.16
C TYR A 202 -6.95 -18.66 16.64
N GLY A 203 -7.85 -17.77 17.02
CA GLY A 203 -9.21 -17.75 16.50
C GLY A 203 -9.28 -17.47 14.98
N PRO A 204 -10.39 -17.85 14.31
CA PRO A 204 -10.56 -17.57 12.90
C PRO A 204 -10.78 -16.06 12.66
N GLY A 205 -10.14 -15.53 11.63
CA GLY A 205 -10.32 -14.15 11.18
C GLY A 205 -11.07 -14.09 9.85
N MET A 206 -11.80 -13.00 9.62
CA MET A 206 -12.51 -12.75 8.36
C MET A 206 -12.29 -11.31 7.90
N GLY A 207 -12.04 -11.14 6.60
CA GLY A 207 -11.98 -9.82 5.95
C GLY A 207 -13.03 -9.70 4.85
N VAL A 208 -13.67 -8.54 4.71
CA VAL A 208 -14.73 -8.29 3.74
C VAL A 208 -14.36 -7.13 2.82
N TRP A 209 -14.41 -7.38 1.52
CA TRP A 209 -14.25 -6.37 0.48
C TRP A 209 -15.57 -6.15 -0.24
N ILE A 210 -16.05 -4.90 -0.26
CA ILE A 210 -17.32 -4.54 -0.87
C ILE A 210 -17.24 -3.13 -1.47
N HIS A 211 -17.88 -2.91 -2.61
CA HIS A 211 -17.88 -1.63 -3.32
C HIS A 211 -16.48 -1.06 -3.58
N GLY A 212 -15.55 -1.92 -4.00
CA GLY A 212 -14.19 -1.52 -4.34
C GLY A 212 -13.30 -1.11 -3.14
N ARG A 213 -13.70 -1.46 -1.91
CA ARG A 213 -12.97 -1.13 -0.68
C ARG A 213 -13.10 -2.19 0.42
N LEU A 214 -12.13 -2.19 1.31
CA LEU A 214 -12.19 -2.99 2.51
C LEU A 214 -13.29 -2.47 3.44
N TRP A 215 -14.10 -3.38 3.96
CA TRP A 215 -15.14 -3.08 4.95
C TRP A 215 -14.59 -3.40 6.34
N CYS A 216 -14.13 -2.37 7.05
CA CYS A 216 -13.53 -2.53 8.38
C CYS A 216 -14.54 -2.43 9.53
N GLY A 217 -15.79 -2.03 9.24
CA GLY A 217 -16.80 -1.79 10.28
C GLY A 217 -16.44 -0.62 11.19
N ARG A 218 -17.05 -0.61 12.37
CA ARG A 218 -16.65 0.30 13.44
C ARG A 218 -15.38 -0.24 14.09
N ASP A 219 -14.40 0.60 14.31
CA ASP A 219 -13.14 0.29 15.00
C ASP A 219 -12.23 -0.77 14.30
N GLY A 220 -12.50 -1.12 13.03
CA GLY A 220 -11.65 -2.07 12.27
C GLY A 220 -11.87 -3.54 12.58
N MET A 221 -12.86 -3.89 13.42
CA MET A 221 -13.07 -5.24 13.99
C MET A 221 -14.14 -6.08 13.25
N VAL A 222 -14.43 -5.79 12.00
CA VAL A 222 -15.34 -6.66 11.21
C VAL A 222 -14.64 -7.99 10.93
N GLY A 223 -15.26 -9.07 11.38
CA GLY A 223 -14.78 -10.42 11.14
C GLY A 223 -13.94 -11.03 12.26
N GLU A 224 -13.75 -10.31 13.35
CA GLU A 224 -13.26 -10.89 14.60
C GLU A 224 -14.40 -11.69 15.22
N GLY A 225 -14.29 -13.02 15.19
CA GLY A 225 -15.21 -13.93 15.87
C GLY A 225 -14.72 -14.20 17.28
N GLU A 226 -15.63 -14.15 18.26
CA GLU A 226 -15.41 -14.75 19.57
C GLU A 226 -15.44 -16.28 19.49
#